data_6b11b184ac8d9149c719b49eaf74b644
#
_entry.id   6b11b184ac8d9149c719b49eaf74b644
#
_cell.length_a   1.000
_cell.length_b   1.000
_cell.length_c   1.000
_cell.angle_alpha   90.00
_cell.angle_beta   90.00
_cell.angle_gamma   90.00
#
_symmetry.space_group_name_H-M   'P 1'
#
loop_
_entity.id
_entity.type
_entity.pdbx_description
1 polymer ?
#
loop_
_entity_poly.entity_id
_entity_poly.type
_entity_poly.pdbx_seq_one_letter_code
_entity_poly.pdbx_strand_id
1 'polypeptide(L)'
;MTTTKRAFVRDAWSIARTYWTSEEKWSAWGLLLAVVATNLGTVCTSVGINAWNRSFYNALQAFDTEQIFRQLAIFFVLGSLGITLSVFAVYLQQSLQLRWRRWLTQRYIKAWLSNRAYYQLQLTNGVDNPDQRIAEDINQFTNYVLTLSLGLLISLVTLGSFLFILWGLSGPADIPLGQLGLVHIPGYLVWVALIYAGAGTWFTVKIGRPLVQLSLAGQRLEGDFRFSLARFRENAESVASYGGEPVEVGIFQERLQNICQNFRMIMGRQMRLNWLTQGYAQVAVVFPLLVILPRYFSKQIGWGGLMQVASAFSYVYNSLSFVIARYPDIAAWEAATDRLTRFEEQLFELQAPVSAPRQIVIRRRGPAVGINSLDLDLPDGTPLLRGIRFAPLRGEAVLVTGPSGTGKSTLLRAMAGVWPFGRGEISVGEQNSLFVPQRPYLPLGTLTNTLLYPHLDRNGVPAERLKSVLTEVGLDGLVEELDVVENWSQRLSLGEQQRLGFARVLLASPALLFLDEVTSGLDEPWEARLYSLLRSRSWRPTVISVGHRSTLLRLHDQVFDLTRFIPLRDQVVTPLPSPLSTPIALAGSF
;
A
#
# COMPACT_ATOMS: atom_id res chain seq x y z
N MET A 1 13.80 -23.40 0.55
CA MET A 1 14.29 -22.01 0.50
C MET A 1 14.65 -21.49 -0.90
N THR A 2 14.99 -22.31 -1.87
CA THR A 2 15.43 -21.87 -3.21
C THR A 2 14.29 -21.59 -4.21
N THR A 3 13.15 -22.24 -4.08
CA THR A 3 11.96 -22.03 -4.93
C THR A 3 11.26 -20.70 -4.65
N THR A 4 11.18 -20.30 -3.39
CA THR A 4 10.53 -19.04 -2.95
C THR A 4 11.30 -17.79 -3.44
N LYS A 5 12.64 -17.84 -3.46
CA LYS A 5 13.46 -16.70 -3.91
C LYS A 5 13.41 -16.48 -5.44
N ARG A 6 13.24 -17.54 -6.23
CA ARG A 6 13.06 -17.40 -7.69
C ARG A 6 11.68 -16.80 -8.04
N ALA A 7 10.65 -17.14 -7.27
CA ALA A 7 9.33 -16.55 -7.43
C ALA A 7 9.38 -15.03 -7.13
N PHE A 8 9.98 -14.62 -6.02
CA PHE A 8 10.10 -13.22 -5.62
C PHE A 8 10.75 -12.32 -6.69
N VAL A 9 11.93 -12.72 -7.23
CA VAL A 9 12.61 -11.91 -8.26
C VAL A 9 11.79 -11.83 -9.54
N ARG A 10 11.09 -12.88 -9.91
CA ARG A 10 10.20 -12.90 -11.07
C ARG A 10 9.02 -11.94 -10.85
N ASP A 11 8.42 -11.97 -9.66
CA ASP A 11 7.27 -11.15 -9.31
C ASP A 11 7.65 -9.67 -9.23
N ALA A 12 8.78 -9.35 -8.59
CA ALA A 12 9.34 -8.00 -8.59
C ALA A 12 9.64 -7.50 -10.03
N TRP A 13 10.16 -8.38 -10.90
CA TRP A 13 10.40 -8.04 -12.29
C TRP A 13 9.10 -7.85 -13.09
N SER A 14 8.06 -8.63 -12.82
CA SER A 14 6.76 -8.49 -13.48
C SER A 14 6.17 -7.10 -13.24
N ILE A 15 6.21 -6.61 -11.99
CA ILE A 15 5.75 -5.26 -11.62
C ILE A 15 6.68 -4.20 -12.25
N ALA A 16 8.00 -4.37 -12.11
CA ALA A 16 8.97 -3.41 -12.61
C ALA A 16 8.90 -3.25 -14.13
N ARG A 17 8.87 -4.36 -14.88
CA ARG A 17 8.86 -4.38 -16.35
C ARG A 17 7.78 -3.49 -16.94
N THR A 18 6.63 -3.38 -16.29
CA THR A 18 5.50 -2.59 -16.79
C THR A 18 5.83 -1.12 -17.01
N TYR A 19 6.66 -0.53 -16.13
CA TYR A 19 7.13 0.85 -16.28
C TYR A 19 8.17 0.98 -17.40
N TRP A 20 9.14 0.06 -17.45
CA TRP A 20 10.24 0.09 -18.42
C TRP A 20 9.81 -0.20 -19.87
N THR A 21 8.58 -0.69 -20.06
CA THR A 21 7.95 -0.91 -21.38
C THR A 21 6.81 0.05 -21.67
N SER A 22 6.53 1.01 -20.76
CA SER A 22 5.43 1.98 -20.85
C SER A 22 5.69 3.09 -21.87
N GLU A 23 4.76 4.01 -21.99
CA GLU A 23 4.85 5.23 -22.80
C GLU A 23 6.04 6.11 -22.37
N GLU A 24 6.41 6.09 -21.08
CA GLU A 24 7.54 6.86 -20.53
C GLU A 24 8.92 6.16 -20.67
N LYS A 25 9.01 5.02 -21.38
CA LYS A 25 10.22 4.18 -21.46
C LYS A 25 11.49 4.94 -21.83
N TRP A 26 11.45 5.84 -22.82
CA TRP A 26 12.64 6.57 -23.26
C TRP A 26 13.17 7.53 -22.20
N SER A 27 12.28 8.23 -21.50
CA SER A 27 12.63 9.09 -20.38
C SER A 27 13.16 8.29 -19.19
N ALA A 28 12.57 7.13 -18.90
CA ALA A 28 13.00 6.23 -17.83
C ALA A 28 14.40 5.67 -18.09
N TRP A 29 14.67 5.15 -19.29
CA TRP A 29 15.99 4.64 -19.68
C TRP A 29 17.04 5.74 -19.73
N GLY A 30 16.69 6.93 -20.23
CA GLY A 30 17.61 8.09 -20.24
C GLY A 30 18.02 8.52 -18.83
N LEU A 31 17.07 8.61 -17.90
CA LEU A 31 17.36 8.90 -16.49
C LEU A 31 18.16 7.78 -15.82
N LEU A 32 17.83 6.52 -16.07
CA LEU A 32 18.61 5.39 -15.52
C LEU A 32 20.06 5.45 -16.00
N LEU A 33 20.27 5.68 -17.29
CA LEU A 33 21.63 5.82 -17.85
C LEU A 33 22.39 6.98 -17.19
N ALA A 34 21.75 8.13 -17.00
CA ALA A 34 22.35 9.27 -16.32
C ALA A 34 22.70 8.96 -14.85
N VAL A 35 21.81 8.26 -14.13
CA VAL A 35 22.07 7.79 -12.76
C VAL A 35 23.25 6.83 -12.71
N VAL A 36 23.29 5.85 -13.62
CA VAL A 36 24.40 4.90 -13.69
C VAL A 36 25.71 5.61 -14.05
N ALA A 37 25.70 6.50 -15.02
CA ALA A 37 26.89 7.26 -15.44
C ALA A 37 27.45 8.14 -14.29
N THR A 38 26.60 8.86 -13.57
CA THR A 38 27.02 9.68 -12.42
C THR A 38 27.58 8.81 -11.28
N ASN A 39 26.95 7.67 -10.99
CA ASN A 39 27.45 6.73 -9.99
C ASN A 39 28.80 6.08 -10.40
N LEU A 40 28.96 5.67 -11.65
CA LEU A 40 30.24 5.17 -12.16
C LEU A 40 31.31 6.27 -12.12
N GLY A 41 30.94 7.52 -12.40
CA GLY A 41 31.82 8.67 -12.24
C GLY A 41 32.32 8.84 -10.80
N THR A 42 31.45 8.62 -9.79
CA THR A 42 31.88 8.64 -8.38
C THR A 42 32.86 7.51 -8.03
N VAL A 43 32.71 6.33 -8.63
CA VAL A 43 33.68 5.24 -8.47
C VAL A 43 35.03 5.63 -9.13
N CYS A 44 35.01 6.23 -10.33
CA CYS A 44 36.23 6.71 -11.00
C CYS A 44 36.95 7.78 -10.16
N THR A 45 36.22 8.73 -9.56
CA THR A 45 36.84 9.71 -8.66
C THR A 45 37.41 9.06 -7.39
N SER A 46 36.79 8.03 -6.85
CA SER A 46 37.30 7.26 -5.70
C SER A 46 38.63 6.53 -6.06
N VAL A 47 38.71 5.94 -7.26
CA VAL A 47 39.93 5.34 -7.79
C VAL A 47 41.01 6.41 -7.98
N GLY A 48 40.64 7.58 -8.51
CA GLY A 48 41.54 8.71 -8.64
C GLY A 48 42.09 9.22 -7.31
N ILE A 49 41.26 9.33 -6.27
CA ILE A 49 41.65 9.70 -4.90
C ILE A 49 42.58 8.64 -4.29
N ASN A 50 42.33 7.36 -4.56
CA ASN A 50 43.21 6.29 -4.09
C ASN A 50 44.61 6.37 -4.75
N ALA A 51 44.70 6.68 -6.04
CA ALA A 51 45.99 6.93 -6.71
C ALA A 51 46.66 8.23 -6.23
N TRP A 52 45.88 9.28 -5.99
CA TRP A 52 46.32 10.52 -5.40
C TRP A 52 46.95 10.32 -4.00
N ASN A 53 46.37 9.48 -3.14
CA ASN A 53 46.94 9.13 -1.83
C ASN A 53 48.40 8.70 -1.95
N ARG A 54 48.71 7.82 -2.92
CA ARG A 54 50.10 7.39 -3.16
C ARG A 54 51.03 8.56 -3.50
N SER A 55 50.62 9.40 -4.43
CA SER A 55 51.44 10.51 -4.91
C SER A 55 51.67 11.58 -3.84
N PHE A 56 50.59 11.93 -3.12
CA PHE A 56 50.65 12.95 -2.06
C PHE A 56 51.52 12.52 -0.88
N TYR A 57 51.31 11.29 -0.34
CA TYR A 57 52.10 10.83 0.78
C TYR A 57 53.55 10.53 0.43
N ASN A 58 53.87 10.17 -0.81
CA ASN A 58 55.26 10.06 -1.27
C ASN A 58 55.91 11.44 -1.39
N ALA A 59 55.21 12.47 -1.89
CA ALA A 59 55.72 13.85 -1.93
C ALA A 59 55.95 14.39 -0.50
N LEU A 60 55.06 14.06 0.42
CA LEU A 60 55.21 14.43 1.84
C LEU A 60 56.43 13.78 2.47
N GLN A 61 56.69 12.49 2.19
CA GLN A 61 57.85 11.74 2.65
C GLN A 61 59.16 12.29 2.11
N ALA A 62 59.13 12.80 0.85
CA ALA A 62 60.29 13.41 0.16
C ALA A 62 60.50 14.88 0.53
N PHE A 63 59.61 15.51 1.32
CA PHE A 63 59.61 16.94 1.65
C PHE A 63 59.58 17.85 0.41
N ASP A 64 59.01 17.36 -0.72
CA ASP A 64 58.87 18.09 -1.98
C ASP A 64 57.66 19.03 -1.92
N THR A 65 57.91 20.29 -1.58
CA THR A 65 56.87 21.30 -1.40
C THR A 65 56.12 21.62 -2.71
N GLU A 66 56.79 21.62 -3.86
CA GLU A 66 56.15 21.88 -5.15
C GLU A 66 55.14 20.78 -5.51
N GLN A 67 55.56 19.53 -5.36
CA GLN A 67 54.70 18.38 -5.56
C GLN A 67 53.51 18.36 -4.57
N ILE A 68 53.73 18.74 -3.32
CA ILE A 68 52.66 18.80 -2.31
C ILE A 68 51.56 19.79 -2.76
N PHE A 69 51.93 21.03 -3.15
CA PHE A 69 50.94 22.00 -3.61
C PHE A 69 50.19 21.55 -4.88
N ARG A 70 50.93 20.94 -5.81
CA ARG A 70 50.31 20.34 -7.00
C ARG A 70 49.33 19.25 -6.67
N GLN A 71 49.65 18.34 -5.73
CA GLN A 71 48.74 17.28 -5.29
C GLN A 71 47.53 17.84 -4.54
N LEU A 72 47.67 18.90 -3.75
CA LEU A 72 46.53 19.58 -3.12
C LEU A 72 45.58 20.15 -4.18
N ALA A 73 46.08 20.78 -5.23
CA ALA A 73 45.23 21.27 -6.34
C ALA A 73 44.48 20.12 -7.02
N ILE A 74 45.14 18.98 -7.28
CA ILE A 74 44.52 17.79 -7.84
C ILE A 74 43.42 17.25 -6.90
N PHE A 75 43.67 17.24 -5.59
CA PHE A 75 42.67 16.81 -4.62
C PHE A 75 41.42 17.68 -4.64
N PHE A 76 41.56 19.01 -4.68
CA PHE A 76 40.41 19.90 -4.77
C PHE A 76 39.59 19.67 -6.04
N VAL A 77 40.22 19.40 -7.18
CA VAL A 77 39.53 19.09 -8.42
C VAL A 77 38.78 17.74 -8.32
N LEU A 78 39.48 16.69 -7.89
CA LEU A 78 38.88 15.36 -7.74
C LEU A 78 37.76 15.36 -6.68
N GLY A 79 37.96 16.02 -5.56
CA GLY A 79 36.98 16.14 -4.49
C GLY A 79 35.73 16.91 -4.94
N SER A 80 35.92 18.08 -5.59
CA SER A 80 34.80 18.85 -6.11
C SER A 80 34.00 18.08 -7.17
N LEU A 81 34.71 17.38 -8.09
CA LEU A 81 34.06 16.51 -9.07
C LEU A 81 33.29 15.36 -8.41
N GLY A 82 33.89 14.69 -7.43
CA GLY A 82 33.26 13.60 -6.68
C GLY A 82 32.00 14.04 -5.93
N ILE A 83 32.06 15.20 -5.25
CA ILE A 83 30.91 15.79 -4.57
C ILE A 83 29.81 16.12 -5.58
N THR A 84 30.15 16.80 -6.68
CA THR A 84 29.20 17.18 -7.73
C THR A 84 28.49 15.95 -8.31
N LEU A 85 29.24 14.92 -8.70
CA LEU A 85 28.69 13.68 -9.23
C LEU A 85 27.80 12.96 -8.21
N SER A 86 28.21 12.92 -6.93
CA SER A 86 27.42 12.29 -5.87
C SER A 86 26.10 13.00 -5.62
N VAL A 87 26.09 14.34 -5.59
CA VAL A 87 24.87 15.14 -5.42
C VAL A 87 23.91 14.93 -6.60
N PHE A 88 24.44 15.00 -7.84
CA PHE A 88 23.63 14.76 -9.02
C PHE A 88 23.11 13.31 -9.09
N ALA A 89 23.89 12.31 -8.68
CA ALA A 89 23.47 10.92 -8.63
C ALA A 89 22.22 10.74 -7.73
N VAL A 90 22.24 11.34 -6.53
CA VAL A 90 21.09 11.31 -5.60
C VAL A 90 19.88 12.02 -6.20
N TYR A 91 20.06 13.22 -6.76
CA TYR A 91 18.97 13.98 -7.36
C TYR A 91 18.31 13.25 -8.54
N LEU A 92 19.12 12.69 -9.44
CA LEU A 92 18.62 11.94 -10.60
C LEU A 92 17.91 10.64 -10.17
N GLN A 93 18.45 9.92 -9.17
CA GLN A 93 17.82 8.73 -8.61
C GLN A 93 16.44 9.05 -8.00
N GLN A 94 16.33 10.12 -7.20
CA GLN A 94 15.07 10.56 -6.63
C GLN A 94 14.07 11.01 -7.72
N SER A 95 14.56 11.69 -8.76
CA SER A 95 13.73 12.07 -9.91
C SER A 95 13.16 10.86 -10.64
N LEU A 96 13.98 9.83 -10.86
CA LEU A 96 13.55 8.57 -11.46
C LEU A 96 12.53 7.83 -10.57
N GLN A 97 12.80 7.77 -9.27
CA GLN A 97 11.89 7.17 -8.28
C GLN A 97 10.52 7.86 -8.28
N LEU A 98 10.49 9.20 -8.28
CA LEU A 98 9.26 9.98 -8.27
C LEU A 98 8.42 9.74 -9.54
N ARG A 99 9.05 9.72 -10.71
CA ARG A 99 8.36 9.44 -11.98
C ARG A 99 7.79 8.03 -12.01
N TRP A 100 8.59 7.04 -11.62
CA TRP A 100 8.15 5.64 -11.56
C TRP A 100 7.00 5.44 -10.57
N ARG A 101 7.13 6.01 -9.36
CA ARG A 101 6.08 6.00 -8.35
C ARG A 101 4.78 6.62 -8.89
N ARG A 102 4.85 7.80 -9.52
CA ARG A 102 3.68 8.47 -10.08
C ARG A 102 2.98 7.60 -11.10
N TRP A 103 3.73 7.03 -12.06
CA TRP A 103 3.17 6.17 -13.10
C TRP A 103 2.50 4.91 -12.52
N LEU A 104 3.18 4.20 -11.60
CA LEU A 104 2.64 3.03 -10.93
C LEU A 104 1.38 3.36 -10.14
N THR A 105 1.42 4.42 -9.33
CA THR A 105 0.27 4.85 -8.51
C THR A 105 -0.95 5.14 -9.40
N GLN A 106 -0.77 5.87 -10.51
CA GLN A 106 -1.87 6.14 -11.45
C GLN A 106 -2.44 4.87 -12.08
N ARG A 107 -1.59 3.92 -12.45
CA ARG A 107 -2.00 2.62 -12.98
C ARG A 107 -2.83 1.83 -11.97
N TYR A 108 -2.36 1.73 -10.71
CA TYR A 108 -3.06 0.99 -9.66
C TYR A 108 -4.38 1.67 -9.26
N ILE A 109 -4.42 2.99 -9.15
CA ILE A 109 -5.67 3.74 -8.91
C ILE A 109 -6.68 3.46 -10.03
N LYS A 110 -6.26 3.54 -11.30
CA LYS A 110 -7.12 3.27 -12.44
C LYS A 110 -7.65 1.82 -12.42
N ALA A 111 -6.80 0.85 -12.14
CA ALA A 111 -7.19 -0.56 -12.05
C ALA A 111 -8.17 -0.80 -10.88
N TRP A 112 -7.91 -0.21 -9.72
CA TRP A 112 -8.73 -0.35 -8.52
C TRP A 112 -10.12 0.28 -8.66
N LEU A 113 -10.21 1.42 -9.34
CA LEU A 113 -11.49 2.09 -9.59
C LEU A 113 -12.25 1.50 -10.80
N SER A 114 -11.56 0.80 -11.71
CA SER A 114 -12.21 0.21 -12.88
C SER A 114 -13.16 -0.92 -12.48
N ASN A 115 -14.30 -1.04 -13.20
CA ASN A 115 -15.31 -2.08 -12.97
C ASN A 115 -15.77 -2.21 -11.50
N ARG A 116 -15.62 -1.14 -10.69
CA ARG A 116 -15.95 -1.13 -9.27
C ARG A 116 -15.18 -2.20 -8.46
N ALA A 117 -13.93 -2.50 -8.86
CA ALA A 117 -13.11 -3.52 -8.21
C ALA A 117 -12.93 -3.24 -6.71
N TYR A 118 -12.79 -1.97 -6.31
CA TYR A 118 -12.74 -1.55 -4.91
C TYR A 118 -13.90 -2.09 -4.07
N TYR A 119 -15.11 -2.09 -4.63
CA TYR A 119 -16.30 -2.56 -3.93
C TYR A 119 -16.37 -4.09 -3.90
N GLN A 120 -16.02 -4.76 -5.00
CA GLN A 120 -16.00 -6.22 -5.07
C GLN A 120 -14.97 -6.82 -4.12
N LEU A 121 -13.78 -6.21 -4.01
CA LEU A 121 -12.76 -6.60 -3.02
C LEU A 121 -13.27 -6.51 -1.58
N GLN A 122 -14.03 -5.46 -1.27
CA GLN A 122 -14.62 -5.30 0.06
C GLN A 122 -15.67 -6.37 0.37
N LEU A 123 -16.49 -6.77 -0.62
CA LEU A 123 -17.51 -7.79 -0.46
C LEU A 123 -16.94 -9.20 -0.26
N THR A 124 -15.78 -9.50 -0.86
CA THR A 124 -15.13 -10.82 -0.81
C THR A 124 -14.11 -10.97 0.32
N ASN A 125 -14.03 -10.00 1.25
CA ASN A 125 -12.97 -9.93 2.26
C ASN A 125 -11.57 -10.10 1.63
N GLY A 126 -11.37 -9.46 0.48
CA GLY A 126 -10.13 -9.49 -0.30
C GLY A 126 -8.94 -8.86 0.41
N VAL A 127 -8.15 -8.09 -0.33
CA VAL A 127 -6.92 -7.46 0.20
C VAL A 127 -7.20 -6.57 1.40
N ASP A 128 -6.44 -6.81 2.46
CA ASP A 128 -6.36 -5.92 3.61
C ASP A 128 -5.70 -4.58 3.21
N ASN A 129 -6.40 -3.47 3.46
CA ASN A 129 -5.93 -2.09 3.28
C ASN A 129 -5.40 -1.75 1.86
N PRO A 130 -6.21 -1.75 0.79
CA PRO A 130 -5.77 -1.40 -0.55
C PRO A 130 -5.23 0.04 -0.66
N ASP A 131 -5.68 0.96 0.18
CA ASP A 131 -5.19 2.32 0.34
C ASP A 131 -3.71 2.35 0.73
N GLN A 132 -3.28 1.51 1.69
CA GLN A 132 -1.90 1.37 2.10
C GLN A 132 -1.03 0.77 0.99
N ARG A 133 -1.57 -0.20 0.20
CA ARG A 133 -0.86 -0.77 -0.96
C ARG A 133 -0.51 0.32 -1.98
N ILE A 134 -1.48 1.20 -2.29
CA ILE A 134 -1.31 2.27 -3.27
C ILE A 134 -0.43 3.41 -2.72
N ALA A 135 -0.63 3.82 -1.46
CA ALA A 135 0.07 4.96 -0.89
C ALA A 135 1.52 4.65 -0.45
N GLU A 136 1.73 3.51 0.23
CA GLU A 136 2.99 3.19 0.91
C GLU A 136 3.79 2.11 0.16
N ASP A 137 3.17 0.96 -0.18
CA ASP A 137 3.91 -0.17 -0.74
C ASP A 137 4.51 0.13 -2.11
N ILE A 138 3.81 0.89 -2.97
CA ILE A 138 4.37 1.35 -4.26
C ILE A 138 5.60 2.23 -4.03
N ASN A 139 5.55 3.13 -3.04
CA ASN A 139 6.68 3.98 -2.71
C ASN A 139 7.88 3.18 -2.20
N GLN A 140 7.63 2.23 -1.29
CA GLN A 140 8.65 1.34 -0.76
C GLN A 140 9.26 0.47 -1.87
N PHE A 141 8.43 -0.13 -2.72
CA PHE A 141 8.88 -0.96 -3.85
C PHE A 141 9.81 -0.19 -4.79
N THR A 142 9.38 0.97 -5.27
CA THR A 142 10.18 1.78 -6.21
C THR A 142 11.49 2.27 -5.59
N ASN A 143 11.46 2.66 -4.30
CA ASN A 143 12.66 3.05 -3.57
C ASN A 143 13.66 1.90 -3.41
N TYR A 144 13.19 0.74 -2.94
CA TYR A 144 14.08 -0.39 -2.68
C TYR A 144 14.65 -1.00 -3.96
N VAL A 145 13.85 -1.11 -5.04
CA VAL A 145 14.36 -1.60 -6.33
C VAL A 145 15.52 -0.74 -6.81
N LEU A 146 15.38 0.58 -6.82
CA LEU A 146 16.44 1.48 -7.27
C LEU A 146 17.64 1.48 -6.32
N THR A 147 17.39 1.60 -5.01
CA THR A 147 18.47 1.67 -4.01
C THR A 147 19.29 0.38 -3.97
N LEU A 148 18.64 -0.78 -4.02
CA LEU A 148 19.33 -2.07 -3.95
C LEU A 148 20.02 -2.42 -5.26
N SER A 149 19.38 -2.19 -6.42
CA SER A 149 19.98 -2.51 -7.72
C SER A 149 21.16 -1.62 -8.06
N LEU A 150 21.01 -0.29 -7.88
CA LEU A 150 22.10 0.66 -8.12
C LEU A 150 23.22 0.49 -7.08
N GLY A 151 22.88 0.31 -5.80
CA GLY A 151 23.86 0.06 -4.76
C GLY A 151 24.67 -1.22 -4.98
N LEU A 152 24.01 -2.30 -5.44
CA LEU A 152 24.69 -3.54 -5.81
C LEU A 152 25.63 -3.32 -7.01
N LEU A 153 25.17 -2.63 -8.04
CA LEU A 153 26.00 -2.29 -9.22
C LEU A 153 27.26 -1.53 -8.80
N ILE A 154 27.08 -0.45 -8.00
CA ILE A 154 28.19 0.37 -7.50
C ILE A 154 29.15 -0.47 -6.66
N SER A 155 28.62 -1.29 -5.76
CA SER A 155 29.44 -2.18 -4.92
C SER A 155 30.25 -3.18 -5.74
N LEU A 156 29.67 -3.76 -6.79
CA LEU A 156 30.36 -4.71 -7.66
C LEU A 156 31.46 -4.02 -8.47
N VAL A 157 31.19 -2.84 -9.04
CA VAL A 157 32.18 -2.08 -9.82
C VAL A 157 33.31 -1.59 -8.90
N THR A 158 32.98 -1.08 -7.72
CA THR A 158 33.98 -0.67 -6.72
C THR A 158 34.84 -1.85 -6.28
N LEU A 159 34.20 -2.98 -5.98
CA LEU A 159 34.91 -4.20 -5.60
C LEU A 159 35.90 -4.63 -6.67
N GLY A 160 35.46 -4.74 -7.93
CA GLY A 160 36.31 -5.12 -9.06
C GLY A 160 37.49 -4.16 -9.25
N SER A 161 37.23 -2.84 -9.20
CA SER A 161 38.27 -1.81 -9.36
C SER A 161 39.33 -1.88 -8.25
N PHE A 162 38.91 -2.00 -7.00
CA PHE A 162 39.85 -2.00 -5.87
C PHE A 162 40.51 -3.36 -5.63
N LEU A 163 39.88 -4.48 -6.01
CA LEU A 163 40.57 -5.77 -6.05
C LEU A 163 41.71 -5.77 -7.08
N PHE A 164 41.49 -5.17 -8.26
CA PHE A 164 42.53 -5.03 -9.27
C PHE A 164 43.71 -4.14 -8.74
N ILE A 165 43.39 -3.05 -8.07
CA ILE A 165 44.42 -2.18 -7.44
C ILE A 165 45.19 -2.95 -6.36
N LEU A 166 44.50 -3.65 -5.45
CA LEU A 166 45.13 -4.43 -4.40
C LEU A 166 46.02 -5.56 -4.98
N TRP A 167 45.58 -6.19 -6.05
CA TRP A 167 46.36 -7.23 -6.72
C TRP A 167 47.68 -6.67 -7.24
N GLY A 168 47.65 -5.49 -7.92
CA GLY A 168 48.83 -4.82 -8.40
C GLY A 168 49.79 -4.32 -7.31
N LEU A 169 49.24 -3.93 -6.15
CA LEU A 169 50.03 -3.45 -5.00
C LEU A 169 50.57 -4.58 -4.11
N SER A 170 49.95 -5.75 -4.17
CA SER A 170 50.22 -6.85 -3.26
C SER A 170 51.64 -7.43 -3.43
N GLY A 171 52.13 -7.57 -4.67
CA GLY A 171 53.31 -8.37 -4.91
C GLY A 171 53.23 -9.81 -4.40
N PRO A 172 54.28 -10.63 -4.54
CA PRO A 172 54.32 -11.96 -3.95
C PRO A 172 54.61 -11.91 -2.45
N ALA A 173 53.95 -12.76 -1.67
CA ALA A 173 54.34 -13.04 -0.29
C ALA A 173 55.01 -14.41 -0.21
N ASP A 174 56.22 -14.43 0.26
CA ASP A 174 56.98 -15.65 0.54
C ASP A 174 56.79 -16.04 2.01
N ILE A 175 55.91 -16.99 2.24
CA ILE A 175 55.68 -17.47 3.61
C ILE A 175 56.51 -18.73 3.87
N PRO A 176 57.48 -18.68 4.79
CA PRO A 176 58.24 -19.84 5.17
C PRO A 176 57.37 -20.80 6.02
N LEU A 177 56.91 -21.88 5.44
CA LEU A 177 56.11 -22.93 6.09
C LEU A 177 57.02 -24.06 6.64
N GLY A 178 58.11 -23.74 7.28
CA GLY A 178 59.01 -24.72 7.90
C GLY A 178 59.51 -25.81 6.93
N GLN A 179 59.11 -27.05 7.15
CA GLN A 179 59.54 -28.19 6.29
C GLN A 179 58.92 -28.22 4.89
N LEU A 180 57.88 -27.41 4.60
CA LEU A 180 57.19 -27.34 3.31
C LEU A 180 57.79 -26.34 2.32
N GLY A 181 58.87 -25.63 2.70
CA GLY A 181 59.54 -24.64 1.85
C GLY A 181 58.84 -23.27 1.82
N LEU A 182 59.24 -22.45 0.85
CA LEU A 182 58.65 -21.12 0.62
C LEU A 182 57.41 -21.25 -0.24
N VAL A 183 56.26 -20.90 0.28
CA VAL A 183 55.00 -20.86 -0.51
C VAL A 183 54.83 -19.44 -1.04
N HIS A 184 54.82 -19.34 -2.35
CA HIS A 184 54.59 -18.09 -3.11
C HIS A 184 53.11 -17.86 -3.27
N ILE A 185 52.53 -16.85 -2.59
CA ILE A 185 51.13 -16.47 -2.73
C ILE A 185 51.04 -15.16 -3.53
N PRO A 186 50.65 -15.21 -4.80
CA PRO A 186 50.42 -14.00 -5.57
C PRO A 186 49.17 -13.28 -5.09
N GLY A 187 49.22 -11.94 -5.02
CA GLY A 187 48.03 -11.17 -4.64
C GLY A 187 47.55 -11.35 -3.19
N TYR A 188 48.45 -11.70 -2.24
CA TYR A 188 48.07 -12.09 -0.88
C TYR A 188 47.17 -11.07 -0.17
N LEU A 189 47.29 -9.75 -0.46
CA LEU A 189 46.42 -8.72 0.13
C LEU A 189 44.95 -8.90 -0.27
N VAL A 190 44.69 -9.41 -1.47
CA VAL A 190 43.33 -9.72 -1.94
C VAL A 190 42.74 -10.86 -1.12
N TRP A 191 43.49 -11.94 -0.92
CA TRP A 191 43.04 -13.08 -0.11
C TRP A 191 42.79 -12.69 1.32
N VAL A 192 43.68 -11.90 1.91
CA VAL A 192 43.52 -11.35 3.25
C VAL A 192 42.28 -10.48 3.37
N ALA A 193 42.00 -9.61 2.39
CA ALA A 193 40.81 -8.77 2.37
C ALA A 193 39.53 -9.61 2.26
N LEU A 194 39.53 -10.64 1.41
CA LEU A 194 38.38 -11.55 1.24
C LEU A 194 38.10 -12.35 2.52
N ILE A 195 39.12 -12.91 3.15
CA ILE A 195 39.00 -13.67 4.42
C ILE A 195 38.49 -12.73 5.52
N TYR A 196 39.08 -11.55 5.64
CA TYR A 196 38.67 -10.55 6.63
C TYR A 196 37.19 -10.18 6.43
N ALA A 197 36.80 -9.75 5.24
CA ALA A 197 35.43 -9.38 4.93
C ALA A 197 34.45 -10.57 5.10
N GLY A 198 34.85 -11.78 4.71
CA GLY A 198 34.05 -13.00 4.89
C GLY A 198 33.79 -13.32 6.37
N ALA A 199 34.81 -13.20 7.21
CA ALA A 199 34.69 -13.40 8.66
C ALA A 199 33.74 -12.35 9.28
N GLY A 200 33.95 -11.05 8.98
CA GLY A 200 33.09 -9.97 9.45
C GLY A 200 31.64 -10.14 9.02
N THR A 201 31.45 -10.54 7.75
CA THR A 201 30.16 -10.90 7.17
C THR A 201 29.46 -11.99 7.97
N TRP A 202 30.14 -13.10 8.19
CA TRP A 202 29.58 -14.24 8.92
C TRP A 202 29.14 -13.88 10.34
N PHE A 203 29.98 -13.16 11.08
CA PHE A 203 29.65 -12.70 12.44
C PHE A 203 28.47 -11.72 12.42
N THR A 204 28.43 -10.77 11.49
CA THR A 204 27.35 -9.78 11.38
C THR A 204 26.01 -10.45 11.09
N VAL A 205 25.97 -11.41 10.16
CA VAL A 205 24.76 -12.18 9.85
C VAL A 205 24.28 -12.98 11.05
N LYS A 206 25.19 -13.68 11.73
CA LYS A 206 24.85 -14.52 12.90
C LYS A 206 24.23 -13.71 14.05
N ILE A 207 24.74 -12.50 14.31
CA ILE A 207 24.26 -11.63 15.39
C ILE A 207 23.04 -10.82 14.94
N GLY A 208 23.00 -10.35 13.67
CA GLY A 208 21.96 -9.47 13.15
C GLY A 208 20.66 -10.17 12.75
N ARG A 209 20.72 -11.47 12.41
CA ARG A 209 19.55 -12.22 11.91
C ARG A 209 18.29 -12.12 12.80
N PRO A 210 18.36 -12.21 14.15
CA PRO A 210 17.20 -12.06 15.01
C PRO A 210 16.60 -10.64 15.00
N LEU A 211 17.39 -9.62 14.65
CA LEU A 211 16.95 -8.22 14.64
C LEU A 211 15.83 -7.99 13.61
N VAL A 212 15.90 -8.68 12.46
CA VAL A 212 14.86 -8.57 11.40
C VAL A 212 13.51 -9.04 11.92
N GLN A 213 13.46 -10.18 12.62
CA GLN A 213 12.20 -10.70 13.17
C GLN A 213 11.63 -9.76 14.25
N LEU A 214 12.48 -9.22 15.12
CA LEU A 214 12.07 -8.25 16.14
C LEU A 214 11.57 -6.94 15.51
N SER A 215 12.19 -6.48 14.43
CA SER A 215 11.75 -5.29 13.69
C SER A 215 10.38 -5.50 13.03
N LEU A 216 10.14 -6.66 12.41
CA LEU A 216 8.84 -7.02 11.85
C LEU A 216 7.76 -7.13 12.93
N ALA A 217 8.09 -7.73 14.09
CA ALA A 217 7.18 -7.78 15.22
C ALA A 217 6.86 -6.37 15.75
N GLY A 218 7.86 -5.49 15.81
CA GLY A 218 7.67 -4.09 16.20
C GLY A 218 6.70 -3.35 15.28
N GLN A 219 6.83 -3.51 13.96
CA GLN A 219 5.90 -2.88 13.00
C GLN A 219 4.45 -3.36 13.19
N ARG A 220 4.23 -4.64 13.52
CA ARG A 220 2.89 -5.17 13.81
C ARG A 220 2.33 -4.54 15.09
N LEU A 221 3.11 -4.53 16.17
CA LEU A 221 2.69 -3.95 17.45
C LEU A 221 2.35 -2.46 17.34
N GLU A 222 3.14 -1.68 16.59
CA GLU A 222 2.86 -0.28 16.26
C GLU A 222 1.57 -0.12 15.44
N GLY A 223 1.36 -1.01 14.46
CA GLY A 223 0.13 -1.07 13.67
C GLY A 223 -1.10 -1.32 14.55
N ASP A 224 -1.04 -2.31 15.43
CA ASP A 224 -2.14 -2.67 16.35
C ASP A 224 -2.45 -1.53 17.34
N PHE A 225 -1.42 -0.86 17.84
CA PHE A 225 -1.59 0.31 18.71
C PHE A 225 -2.27 1.48 17.97
N ARG A 226 -1.78 1.83 16.80
CA ARG A 226 -2.38 2.88 15.96
C ARG A 226 -3.83 2.57 15.60
N PHE A 227 -4.12 1.31 15.24
CA PHE A 227 -5.48 0.87 14.94
C PHE A 227 -6.41 1.04 16.14
N SER A 228 -5.95 0.69 17.36
CA SER A 228 -6.79 0.87 18.57
C SER A 228 -7.09 2.35 18.86
N LEU A 229 -6.10 3.24 18.67
CA LEU A 229 -6.30 4.68 18.82
C LEU A 229 -7.27 5.25 17.77
N ALA A 230 -7.16 4.80 16.52
CA ALA A 230 -8.09 5.19 15.45
C ALA A 230 -9.52 4.76 15.76
N ARG A 231 -9.70 3.49 16.18
CA ARG A 231 -11.00 2.95 16.55
C ARG A 231 -11.62 3.69 17.75
N PHE A 232 -10.81 4.03 18.74
CA PHE A 232 -11.25 4.87 19.87
C PHE A 232 -11.76 6.23 19.38
N ARG A 233 -11.00 6.90 18.52
CA ARG A 233 -11.38 8.21 17.95
C ARG A 233 -12.71 8.14 17.17
N GLU A 234 -12.91 7.07 16.40
CA GLU A 234 -14.14 6.86 15.62
C GLU A 234 -15.37 6.63 16.50
N ASN A 235 -15.18 6.11 17.71
CA ASN A 235 -16.25 5.77 18.66
C ASN A 235 -16.20 6.64 19.92
N ALA A 236 -15.56 7.81 19.86
CA ALA A 236 -15.31 8.66 21.04
C ALA A 236 -16.60 9.03 21.81
N GLU A 237 -17.68 9.35 21.11
CA GLU A 237 -18.97 9.67 21.71
C GLU A 237 -19.55 8.47 22.47
N SER A 238 -19.48 7.27 21.88
CA SER A 238 -19.97 6.04 22.51
C SER A 238 -19.17 5.69 23.75
N VAL A 239 -17.84 5.79 23.69
CA VAL A 239 -16.96 5.53 24.84
C VAL A 239 -17.24 6.53 25.97
N ALA A 240 -17.37 7.82 25.65
CA ALA A 240 -17.71 8.84 26.63
C ALA A 240 -19.09 8.58 27.27
N SER A 241 -20.08 8.15 26.47
CA SER A 241 -21.41 7.84 26.95
C SER A 241 -21.45 6.63 27.90
N TYR A 242 -20.55 5.67 27.71
CA TYR A 242 -20.42 4.49 28.59
C TYR A 242 -19.47 4.74 29.78
N GLY A 243 -18.73 5.85 29.83
CA GLY A 243 -17.67 6.07 30.83
C GLY A 243 -16.54 5.03 30.71
N GLY A 244 -16.21 4.64 29.46
CA GLY A 244 -15.29 3.54 29.15
C GLY A 244 -13.81 3.91 29.20
N GLU A 245 -13.45 5.15 29.51
CA GLU A 245 -12.06 5.66 29.48
C GLU A 245 -11.08 4.83 30.32
N PRO A 246 -11.43 4.37 31.55
CA PRO A 246 -10.49 3.57 32.34
C PRO A 246 -10.12 2.23 31.70
N VAL A 247 -11.08 1.61 30.98
CA VAL A 247 -10.85 0.35 30.25
C VAL A 247 -9.94 0.59 29.05
N GLU A 248 -10.22 1.64 28.28
CA GLU A 248 -9.44 2.01 27.10
C GLU A 248 -7.98 2.38 27.48
N VAL A 249 -7.80 3.10 28.59
CA VAL A 249 -6.46 3.40 29.13
C VAL A 249 -5.70 2.09 29.41
N GLY A 250 -6.33 1.10 30.01
CA GLY A 250 -5.74 -0.21 30.27
C GLY A 250 -5.29 -0.91 28.98
N ILE A 251 -6.13 -0.92 27.95
CA ILE A 251 -5.83 -1.50 26.63
C ILE A 251 -4.64 -0.78 25.98
N PHE A 252 -4.64 0.56 26.01
CA PHE A 252 -3.53 1.34 25.42
C PHE A 252 -2.22 1.12 26.16
N GLN A 253 -2.25 1.06 27.51
CA GLN A 253 -1.07 0.78 28.32
C GLN A 253 -0.49 -0.61 28.04
N GLU A 254 -1.32 -1.64 27.94
CA GLU A 254 -0.88 -3.00 27.59
C GLU A 254 -0.20 -3.03 26.21
N ARG A 255 -0.83 -2.43 25.20
CA ARG A 255 -0.25 -2.38 23.84
C ARG A 255 1.05 -1.60 23.81
N LEU A 256 1.12 -0.45 24.48
CA LEU A 256 2.34 0.35 24.60
C LEU A 256 3.44 -0.44 25.34
N GLN A 257 3.10 -1.18 26.38
CA GLN A 257 4.05 -2.02 27.10
C GLN A 257 4.65 -3.11 26.21
N ASN A 258 3.85 -3.74 25.35
CA ASN A 258 4.30 -4.72 24.37
C ASN A 258 5.29 -4.10 23.35
N ILE A 259 5.02 -2.88 22.86
CA ILE A 259 5.94 -2.11 22.02
C ILE A 259 7.26 -1.86 22.78
N CYS A 260 7.18 -1.37 24.01
CA CYS A 260 8.36 -1.08 24.83
C CYS A 260 9.20 -2.34 25.11
N GLN A 261 8.58 -3.47 25.36
CA GLN A 261 9.29 -4.74 25.57
C GLN A 261 10.01 -5.19 24.29
N ASN A 262 9.33 -5.17 23.15
CA ASN A 262 9.95 -5.50 21.86
C ASN A 262 11.09 -4.54 21.54
N PHE A 263 10.91 -3.24 21.78
CA PHE A 263 11.96 -2.24 21.55
C PHE A 263 13.20 -2.46 22.43
N ARG A 264 13.02 -2.85 23.70
CA ARG A 264 14.15 -3.23 24.59
C ARG A 264 14.92 -4.43 24.02
N MET A 265 14.22 -5.42 23.47
CA MET A 265 14.88 -6.56 22.82
C MET A 265 15.67 -6.12 21.58
N ILE A 266 15.11 -5.22 20.77
CA ILE A 266 15.79 -4.60 19.61
C ILE A 266 17.04 -3.87 20.06
N MET A 267 16.93 -2.98 21.08
CA MET A 267 18.07 -2.23 21.63
C MET A 267 19.21 -3.15 22.08
N GLY A 268 18.89 -4.19 22.83
CA GLY A 268 19.91 -5.16 23.31
C GLY A 268 20.61 -5.90 22.18
N ARG A 269 19.88 -6.26 21.10
CA ARG A 269 20.46 -6.89 19.91
C ARG A 269 21.28 -5.91 19.08
N GLN A 270 20.79 -4.70 18.91
CA GLN A 270 21.47 -3.64 18.16
C GLN A 270 22.76 -3.20 18.85
N MET A 271 22.77 -3.11 20.19
CA MET A 271 23.97 -2.84 20.95
C MET A 271 25.07 -3.89 20.70
N ARG A 272 24.71 -5.19 20.72
CA ARG A 272 25.67 -6.27 20.44
C ARG A 272 26.20 -6.22 19.01
N LEU A 273 25.31 -5.92 18.05
CA LEU A 273 25.69 -5.76 16.64
C LEU A 273 26.62 -4.55 16.47
N ASN A 274 26.31 -3.43 17.10
CA ASN A 274 27.12 -2.22 17.03
C ASN A 274 28.52 -2.42 17.64
N TRP A 275 28.62 -3.11 18.78
CA TRP A 275 29.92 -3.47 19.35
C TRP A 275 30.76 -4.28 18.36
N LEU A 276 30.17 -5.28 17.73
CA LEU A 276 30.87 -6.07 16.71
C LEU A 276 31.28 -5.20 15.52
N THR A 277 30.33 -4.48 14.90
CA THR A 277 30.58 -3.74 13.66
C THR A 277 31.56 -2.59 13.85
N GLN A 278 31.45 -1.83 14.96
CA GLN A 278 32.37 -0.74 15.27
C GLN A 278 33.78 -1.27 15.65
N GLY A 279 33.84 -2.31 16.49
CA GLY A 279 35.13 -2.93 16.82
C GLY A 279 35.82 -3.51 15.59
N TYR A 280 35.06 -4.17 14.73
CA TYR A 280 35.55 -4.72 13.46
C TYR A 280 36.00 -3.61 12.51
N ALA A 281 35.26 -2.50 12.39
CA ALA A 281 35.65 -1.35 11.59
C ALA A 281 36.94 -0.70 12.09
N GLN A 282 37.15 -0.60 13.40
CA GLN A 282 38.42 -0.08 13.96
C GLN A 282 39.61 -0.99 13.63
N VAL A 283 39.41 -2.31 13.74
CA VAL A 283 40.48 -3.27 13.33
C VAL A 283 40.78 -3.13 11.85
N ALA A 284 39.74 -2.90 10.98
CA ALA A 284 39.91 -2.71 9.54
C ALA A 284 40.83 -1.54 9.16
N VAL A 285 40.98 -0.52 10.02
CA VAL A 285 41.90 0.60 9.79
C VAL A 285 43.36 0.18 9.96
N VAL A 286 43.65 -0.60 10.98
CA VAL A 286 45.03 -0.98 11.37
C VAL A 286 45.47 -2.28 10.70
N PHE A 287 44.56 -3.22 10.50
CA PHE A 287 44.86 -4.54 9.96
C PHE A 287 45.61 -4.55 8.63
N PRO A 288 45.18 -3.81 7.58
CA PRO A 288 45.93 -3.78 6.31
C PRO A 288 47.32 -3.17 6.45
N LEU A 289 47.49 -2.22 7.39
CA LEU A 289 48.83 -1.65 7.68
C LEU A 289 49.73 -2.71 8.25
N LEU A 290 49.27 -3.48 9.24
CA LEU A 290 50.06 -4.57 9.85
C LEU A 290 50.48 -5.62 8.81
N VAL A 291 49.57 -5.97 7.90
CA VAL A 291 49.84 -6.98 6.87
C VAL A 291 50.90 -6.52 5.85
N ILE A 292 50.95 -5.22 5.53
CA ILE A 292 51.89 -4.66 4.52
C ILE A 292 53.17 -4.11 5.14
N LEU A 293 53.25 -3.96 6.48
CA LEU A 293 54.36 -3.38 7.19
C LEU A 293 55.73 -4.03 6.87
N PRO A 294 55.82 -5.39 6.73
CA PRO A 294 57.11 -6.02 6.36
C PRO A 294 57.67 -5.51 5.05
N ARG A 295 56.82 -5.22 4.05
CA ARG A 295 57.24 -4.69 2.75
C ARG A 295 57.65 -3.21 2.81
N TYR A 296 57.07 -2.46 3.72
CA TYR A 296 57.48 -1.07 3.99
C TYR A 296 58.87 -1.05 4.62
N PHE A 297 59.11 -1.87 5.65
CA PHE A 297 60.45 -1.94 6.30
C PHE A 297 61.53 -2.50 5.40
N SER A 298 61.17 -3.40 4.47
CA SER A 298 62.10 -3.86 3.42
C SER A 298 62.31 -2.86 2.27
N LYS A 299 61.76 -1.62 2.39
CA LYS A 299 61.82 -0.54 1.39
C LYS A 299 61.26 -0.90 -0.01
N GLN A 300 60.43 -1.95 -0.09
CA GLN A 300 59.79 -2.33 -1.35
C GLN A 300 58.66 -1.36 -1.75
N ILE A 301 58.05 -0.71 -0.76
CA ILE A 301 56.98 0.27 -0.92
C ILE A 301 57.25 1.52 -0.10
N GLY A 302 56.92 2.72 -0.62
CA GLY A 302 56.97 3.97 0.12
C GLY A 302 55.72 4.17 1.02
N TRP A 303 55.73 5.26 1.79
CA TRP A 303 54.65 5.68 2.67
C TRP A 303 53.32 5.84 1.90
N GLY A 304 53.38 6.43 0.69
CA GLY A 304 52.19 6.55 -0.15
C GLY A 304 51.59 5.24 -0.61
N GLY A 305 52.43 4.20 -0.85
CA GLY A 305 51.95 2.87 -1.18
C GLY A 305 51.21 2.21 -0.01
N LEU A 306 51.71 2.43 1.21
CA LEU A 306 51.07 1.94 2.46
C LEU A 306 49.68 2.58 2.65
N MET A 307 49.56 3.91 2.46
CA MET A 307 48.29 4.63 2.54
C MET A 307 47.30 4.23 1.42
N GLN A 308 47.83 4.00 0.21
CA GLN A 308 47.05 3.53 -0.92
C GLN A 308 46.42 2.15 -0.66
N VAL A 309 47.19 1.21 -0.08
CA VAL A 309 46.67 -0.13 0.29
C VAL A 309 45.60 -0.05 1.39
N ALA A 310 45.84 0.76 2.43
CA ALA A 310 44.87 0.94 3.51
C ALA A 310 43.53 1.48 2.97
N SER A 311 43.60 2.49 2.09
CA SER A 311 42.42 3.04 1.42
C SER A 311 41.71 2.01 0.51
N ALA A 312 42.47 1.30 -0.34
CA ALA A 312 41.90 0.27 -1.21
C ALA A 312 41.23 -0.88 -0.43
N PHE A 313 41.87 -1.31 0.67
CA PHE A 313 41.28 -2.32 1.55
C PHE A 313 39.94 -1.89 2.13
N SER A 314 39.80 -0.63 2.54
CA SER A 314 38.55 -0.08 3.07
C SER A 314 37.43 -0.11 2.02
N TYR A 315 37.72 0.19 0.75
CA TYR A 315 36.74 0.10 -0.34
C TYR A 315 36.32 -1.35 -0.60
N VAL A 316 37.23 -2.30 -0.61
CA VAL A 316 36.92 -3.74 -0.76
C VAL A 316 36.04 -4.21 0.39
N TYR A 317 36.40 -3.88 1.63
CA TYR A 317 35.64 -4.21 2.81
C TYR A 317 34.20 -3.68 2.76
N ASN A 318 34.03 -2.39 2.46
CA ASN A 318 32.71 -1.75 2.39
C ASN A 318 31.86 -2.35 1.26
N SER A 319 32.45 -2.66 0.10
CA SER A 319 31.75 -3.28 -1.02
C SER A 319 31.25 -4.68 -0.69
N LEU A 320 32.05 -5.51 -0.03
CA LEU A 320 31.67 -6.85 0.38
C LEU A 320 30.62 -6.84 1.51
N SER A 321 30.64 -5.81 2.35
CA SER A 321 29.66 -5.64 3.45
C SER A 321 28.31 -5.09 2.98
N PHE A 322 28.18 -4.63 1.73
CA PHE A 322 26.96 -3.99 1.21
C PHE A 322 25.70 -4.83 1.38
N VAL A 323 25.72 -6.10 0.94
CA VAL A 323 24.53 -6.98 0.99
C VAL A 323 24.04 -7.18 2.42
N ILE A 324 24.95 -7.24 3.37
CA ILE A 324 24.63 -7.45 4.78
C ILE A 324 24.05 -6.18 5.39
N ALA A 325 24.68 -5.05 5.12
CA ALA A 325 24.19 -3.76 5.59
C ALA A 325 22.78 -3.44 5.06
N ARG A 326 22.43 -3.96 3.86
CA ARG A 326 21.13 -3.76 3.22
C ARG A 326 20.16 -4.92 3.40
N TYR A 327 20.48 -5.91 4.24
CA TYR A 327 19.60 -7.06 4.48
C TYR A 327 18.20 -6.66 4.99
N PRO A 328 18.02 -5.68 5.91
CA PRO A 328 16.71 -5.20 6.30
C PRO A 328 15.91 -4.61 5.12
N ASP A 329 16.58 -3.87 4.24
CA ASP A 329 15.95 -3.26 3.05
C ASP A 329 15.49 -4.34 2.06
N ILE A 330 16.27 -5.42 1.92
CA ILE A 330 15.90 -6.57 1.07
C ILE A 330 14.66 -7.26 1.63
N ALA A 331 14.58 -7.48 2.95
CA ALA A 331 13.41 -8.09 3.57
C ALA A 331 12.15 -7.20 3.45
N ALA A 332 12.30 -5.89 3.61
CA ALA A 332 11.21 -4.94 3.44
C ALA A 332 10.74 -4.88 1.98
N TRP A 333 11.67 -4.95 1.03
CA TRP A 333 11.36 -5.04 -0.40
C TRP A 333 10.59 -6.32 -0.75
N GLU A 334 11.03 -7.47 -0.23
CA GLU A 334 10.32 -8.76 -0.40
C GLU A 334 8.88 -8.67 0.10
N ALA A 335 8.68 -8.13 1.30
CA ALA A 335 7.35 -7.97 1.88
C ALA A 335 6.46 -7.01 1.07
N ALA A 336 6.98 -5.87 0.61
CA ALA A 336 6.23 -4.93 -0.22
C ALA A 336 5.87 -5.53 -1.59
N THR A 337 6.79 -6.28 -2.19
CA THR A 337 6.56 -6.97 -3.47
C THR A 337 5.46 -8.03 -3.34
N ASP A 338 5.51 -8.88 -2.32
CA ASP A 338 4.51 -9.94 -2.08
C ASP A 338 3.11 -9.33 -1.91
N ARG A 339 2.99 -8.23 -1.14
CA ARG A 339 1.71 -7.54 -0.96
C ARG A 339 1.18 -6.92 -2.26
N LEU A 340 2.04 -6.28 -3.05
CA LEU A 340 1.66 -5.70 -4.34
C LEU A 340 1.27 -6.77 -5.36
N THR A 341 1.99 -7.89 -5.41
CA THR A 341 1.69 -9.01 -6.31
C THR A 341 0.31 -9.59 -5.99
N ARG A 342 0.01 -9.87 -4.72
CA ARG A 342 -1.32 -10.36 -4.31
C ARG A 342 -2.42 -9.36 -4.65
N PHE A 343 -2.16 -8.07 -4.48
CA PHE A 343 -3.13 -7.04 -4.85
C PHE A 343 -3.37 -7.01 -6.37
N GLU A 344 -2.31 -7.12 -7.17
CA GLU A 344 -2.43 -7.16 -8.64
C GLU A 344 -3.16 -8.43 -9.12
N GLU A 345 -2.87 -9.59 -8.53
CA GLU A 345 -3.55 -10.85 -8.83
C GLU A 345 -5.05 -10.76 -8.55
N GLN A 346 -5.46 -10.23 -7.41
CA GLN A 346 -6.87 -10.06 -7.07
C GLN A 346 -7.58 -9.05 -7.97
N LEU A 347 -6.92 -7.93 -8.31
CA LEU A 347 -7.47 -6.99 -9.29
C LEU A 347 -7.64 -7.64 -10.68
N PHE A 348 -6.70 -8.50 -11.07
CA PHE A 348 -6.75 -9.20 -12.34
C PHE A 348 -7.85 -10.29 -12.36
N GLU A 349 -8.00 -11.05 -11.28
CA GLU A 349 -9.08 -12.03 -11.13
C GLU A 349 -10.46 -11.39 -11.26
N LEU A 350 -10.66 -10.20 -10.67
CA LEU A 350 -11.91 -9.45 -10.78
C LEU A 350 -12.14 -8.84 -12.17
N GLN A 351 -11.09 -8.64 -12.96
CA GLN A 351 -11.19 -8.11 -14.32
C GLN A 351 -11.31 -9.22 -15.37
N ALA A 352 -10.96 -10.46 -15.02
CA ALA A 352 -11.07 -11.58 -15.92
C ALA A 352 -12.54 -11.79 -16.32
N PRO A 353 -12.83 -12.02 -17.62
CA PRO A 353 -14.18 -12.37 -18.05
C PRO A 353 -14.56 -13.68 -17.35
N VAL A 354 -15.52 -13.60 -16.44
CA VAL A 354 -16.00 -14.78 -15.72
C VAL A 354 -16.70 -15.67 -16.71
N SER A 355 -16.03 -16.74 -17.10
CA SER A 355 -16.55 -17.80 -18.01
C SER A 355 -17.59 -18.70 -17.33
N ALA A 356 -18.20 -18.25 -16.22
CA ALA A 356 -19.12 -19.05 -15.42
C ALA A 356 -20.60 -18.77 -15.82
N PRO A 357 -21.45 -19.81 -15.88
CA PRO A 357 -22.88 -19.69 -16.21
C PRO A 357 -23.73 -19.04 -15.11
N ARG A 358 -23.12 -18.43 -14.08
CA ARG A 358 -23.77 -17.83 -12.91
C ARG A 358 -23.49 -16.33 -12.84
N GLN A 359 -24.05 -15.55 -13.79
CA GLN A 359 -23.94 -14.09 -13.77
C GLN A 359 -25.31 -13.44 -13.89
N ILE A 360 -25.46 -12.34 -13.16
CA ILE A 360 -26.55 -11.41 -13.39
C ILE A 360 -26.21 -10.60 -14.65
N VAL A 361 -26.95 -10.81 -15.72
CA VAL A 361 -26.80 -10.08 -16.97
C VAL A 361 -27.66 -8.83 -16.92
N ILE A 362 -27.04 -7.65 -17.00
CA ILE A 362 -27.78 -6.39 -17.07
C ILE A 362 -27.87 -6.00 -18.54
N ARG A 363 -29.09 -5.96 -19.08
CA ARG A 363 -29.35 -5.48 -20.43
C ARG A 363 -29.92 -4.07 -20.38
N ARG A 364 -29.27 -3.15 -21.02
CA ARG A 364 -29.79 -1.79 -21.23
C ARG A 364 -30.68 -1.76 -22.47
N ARG A 365 -31.95 -2.07 -22.28
CA ARG A 365 -32.96 -2.08 -23.35
C ARG A 365 -34.33 -1.73 -22.80
N GLY A 366 -35.11 -0.93 -23.55
CA GLY A 366 -36.51 -0.62 -23.25
C GLY A 366 -36.71 0.57 -22.30
N PRO A 367 -37.94 0.91 -21.99
CA PRO A 367 -38.29 2.14 -21.25
C PRO A 367 -38.38 1.96 -19.73
N ALA A 368 -38.30 0.73 -19.21
CA ALA A 368 -38.54 0.42 -17.80
C ALA A 368 -37.56 -0.59 -17.24
N VAL A 369 -37.57 -0.79 -15.93
CA VAL A 369 -36.87 -1.90 -15.25
C VAL A 369 -37.71 -3.16 -15.36
N GLY A 370 -37.06 -4.30 -15.67
CA GLY A 370 -37.71 -5.61 -15.70
C GLY A 370 -36.77 -6.70 -15.21
N ILE A 371 -37.32 -7.63 -14.43
CA ILE A 371 -36.67 -8.85 -13.96
C ILE A 371 -37.56 -10.03 -14.35
N ASN A 372 -37.07 -10.91 -15.23
CA ASN A 372 -37.85 -12.08 -15.65
C ASN A 372 -37.66 -13.29 -14.72
N SER A 373 -36.46 -13.55 -14.30
CA SER A 373 -36.11 -14.57 -13.32
C SER A 373 -34.72 -14.23 -12.77
N LEU A 374 -34.66 -13.84 -11.51
CA LEU A 374 -33.42 -13.47 -10.85
C LEU A 374 -33.26 -14.28 -9.57
N ASP A 375 -32.13 -14.94 -9.46
CA ASP A 375 -31.65 -15.55 -8.24
C ASP A 375 -30.51 -14.68 -7.69
N LEU A 376 -30.55 -14.36 -6.41
CA LEU A 376 -29.51 -13.63 -5.72
C LEU A 376 -28.81 -14.54 -4.70
N ASP A 377 -27.50 -14.46 -4.68
CA ASP A 377 -26.64 -15.16 -3.73
C ASP A 377 -25.84 -14.16 -2.89
N LEU A 378 -25.37 -14.61 -1.72
CA LEU A 378 -24.35 -13.91 -0.94
C LEU A 378 -22.95 -14.16 -1.55
N PRO A 379 -21.92 -13.37 -1.18
CA PRO A 379 -20.57 -13.56 -1.70
C PRO A 379 -19.97 -14.96 -1.43
N ASP A 380 -20.41 -15.61 -0.36
CA ASP A 380 -20.03 -16.99 -0.01
C ASP A 380 -20.79 -18.08 -0.81
N GLY A 381 -21.69 -17.66 -1.71
CA GLY A 381 -22.52 -18.55 -2.51
C GLY A 381 -23.82 -19.01 -1.82
N THR A 382 -24.08 -18.55 -0.59
CA THR A 382 -25.34 -18.86 0.10
C THR A 382 -26.54 -18.26 -0.64
N PRO A 383 -27.60 -19.03 -0.94
CA PRO A 383 -28.81 -18.53 -1.57
C PRO A 383 -29.52 -17.46 -0.71
N LEU A 384 -29.80 -16.29 -1.30
CA LEU A 384 -30.51 -15.20 -0.63
C LEU A 384 -31.96 -15.08 -1.10
N LEU A 385 -32.18 -15.00 -2.41
CA LEU A 385 -33.52 -14.92 -3.03
C LEU A 385 -33.56 -15.76 -4.30
N ARG A 386 -34.72 -16.32 -4.64
CA ARG A 386 -34.88 -17.20 -5.79
C ARG A 386 -36.13 -16.86 -6.61
N GLY A 387 -35.96 -16.89 -7.95
CA GLY A 387 -37.05 -16.78 -8.92
C GLY A 387 -37.75 -15.43 -8.94
N ILE A 388 -37.06 -14.34 -8.61
CA ILE A 388 -37.66 -12.99 -8.57
C ILE A 388 -38.17 -12.64 -9.94
N ARG A 389 -39.43 -12.16 -10.00
CA ARG A 389 -40.05 -11.55 -11.17
C ARG A 389 -40.59 -10.19 -10.80
N PHE A 390 -40.18 -9.15 -11.54
CA PHE A 390 -40.53 -7.78 -11.20
C PHE A 390 -40.52 -6.91 -12.45
N ALA A 391 -41.63 -6.21 -12.72
CA ALA A 391 -41.77 -5.37 -13.91
C ALA A 391 -42.70 -4.17 -13.62
N PRO A 392 -42.21 -3.10 -12.95
CA PRO A 392 -43.00 -1.90 -12.70
C PRO A 392 -43.26 -1.13 -14.02
N LEU A 393 -44.35 -0.42 -14.07
CA LEU A 393 -44.66 0.48 -15.16
C LEU A 393 -43.82 1.76 -15.07
N ARG A 394 -43.62 2.42 -16.20
CA ARG A 394 -42.91 3.70 -16.22
C ARG A 394 -43.65 4.78 -15.43
N GLY A 395 -42.93 5.50 -14.57
CA GLY A 395 -43.49 6.54 -13.71
C GLY A 395 -44.22 6.01 -12.47
N GLU A 396 -44.19 4.71 -12.24
CA GLU A 396 -44.78 4.06 -11.07
C GLU A 396 -43.82 4.08 -9.88
N ALA A 397 -44.35 4.21 -8.68
CA ALA A 397 -43.60 4.09 -7.43
C ALA A 397 -43.91 2.73 -6.77
N VAL A 398 -42.90 1.92 -6.58
CA VAL A 398 -42.99 0.58 -5.96
C VAL A 398 -42.24 0.54 -4.65
N LEU A 399 -42.91 0.11 -3.58
CA LEU A 399 -42.30 -0.13 -2.28
C LEU A 399 -41.94 -1.61 -2.13
N VAL A 400 -40.64 -1.88 -1.96
CA VAL A 400 -40.13 -3.22 -1.67
C VAL A 400 -40.19 -3.46 -0.16
N THR A 401 -40.94 -4.47 0.24
CA THR A 401 -41.15 -4.80 1.64
C THR A 401 -40.61 -6.20 2.00
N GLY A 402 -40.51 -6.47 3.29
CA GLY A 402 -40.08 -7.78 3.86
C GLY A 402 -39.34 -7.56 5.19
N PRO A 403 -39.15 -8.61 6.01
CA PRO A 403 -38.40 -8.56 7.26
C PRO A 403 -36.95 -8.03 7.07
N SER A 404 -36.31 -7.63 8.16
CA SER A 404 -34.89 -7.26 8.11
C SER A 404 -34.06 -8.48 7.70
N GLY A 405 -33.01 -8.24 6.88
CA GLY A 405 -32.14 -9.33 6.39
C GLY A 405 -32.67 -10.12 5.18
N THR A 406 -33.87 -9.85 4.65
CA THR A 406 -34.45 -10.55 3.49
C THR A 406 -33.77 -10.24 2.16
N GLY A 407 -32.81 -9.30 2.11
CA GLY A 407 -32.11 -8.94 0.87
C GLY A 407 -32.73 -7.78 0.09
N LYS A 408 -33.56 -6.94 0.70
CA LYS A 408 -34.17 -5.74 0.06
C LYS A 408 -33.11 -4.83 -0.57
N SER A 409 -32.14 -4.39 0.20
CA SER A 409 -31.03 -3.55 -0.28
C SER A 409 -30.15 -4.28 -1.29
N THR A 410 -30.00 -5.60 -1.15
CA THR A 410 -29.25 -6.43 -2.10
C THR A 410 -29.94 -6.48 -3.46
N LEU A 411 -31.29 -6.60 -3.49
CA LEU A 411 -32.05 -6.53 -4.71
C LEU A 411 -31.89 -5.17 -5.40
N LEU A 412 -32.00 -4.07 -4.66
CA LEU A 412 -31.78 -2.72 -5.23
C LEU A 412 -30.36 -2.59 -5.80
N ARG A 413 -29.34 -3.08 -5.08
CA ARG A 413 -27.95 -3.08 -5.55
C ARG A 413 -27.76 -3.94 -6.80
N ALA A 414 -28.45 -5.07 -6.92
CA ALA A 414 -28.41 -5.90 -8.12
C ALA A 414 -29.05 -5.17 -9.31
N MET A 415 -30.21 -4.52 -9.13
CA MET A 415 -30.86 -3.70 -10.16
C MET A 415 -29.99 -2.50 -10.59
N ALA A 416 -29.26 -1.89 -9.65
CA ALA A 416 -28.31 -0.82 -9.92
C ALA A 416 -26.98 -1.31 -10.55
N GLY A 417 -26.83 -2.63 -10.74
CA GLY A 417 -25.61 -3.23 -11.31
C GLY A 417 -24.40 -3.17 -10.40
N VAL A 418 -24.62 -3.15 -9.08
CA VAL A 418 -23.56 -3.07 -8.08
C VAL A 418 -23.32 -4.45 -7.42
N TRP A 419 -24.33 -5.34 -7.41
CA TRP A 419 -24.24 -6.66 -6.84
C TRP A 419 -24.06 -7.74 -7.91
N PRO A 420 -22.91 -8.41 -7.99
CA PRO A 420 -22.62 -9.37 -9.06
C PRO A 420 -23.01 -10.82 -8.74
N PHE A 421 -23.36 -11.14 -7.45
CA PHE A 421 -23.56 -12.51 -7.00
C PHE A 421 -24.98 -12.98 -7.25
N GLY A 422 -25.13 -13.98 -8.10
CA GLY A 422 -26.42 -14.54 -8.49
C GLY A 422 -26.46 -14.92 -9.95
N ARG A 423 -27.67 -15.20 -10.47
CA ARG A 423 -27.92 -15.54 -11.87
C ARG A 423 -29.26 -14.99 -12.34
N GLY A 424 -29.33 -14.66 -13.59
CA GLY A 424 -30.56 -14.16 -14.21
C GLY A 424 -30.35 -12.92 -15.06
N GLU A 425 -31.44 -12.33 -15.49
CA GLU A 425 -31.41 -11.17 -16.38
C GLU A 425 -32.19 -10.00 -15.78
N ILE A 426 -31.56 -8.84 -15.74
CA ILE A 426 -32.17 -7.56 -15.36
C ILE A 426 -32.13 -6.66 -16.59
N SER A 427 -33.29 -6.23 -17.06
CA SER A 427 -33.40 -5.18 -18.07
C SER A 427 -33.53 -3.83 -17.36
N VAL A 428 -32.70 -2.87 -17.73
CA VAL A 428 -32.76 -1.49 -17.24
C VAL A 428 -32.85 -0.57 -18.45
N GLY A 429 -33.79 0.37 -18.45
CA GLY A 429 -33.92 1.34 -19.53
C GLY A 429 -32.60 2.09 -19.77
N GLU A 430 -32.38 2.53 -21.02
CA GLU A 430 -31.20 3.32 -21.42
C GLU A 430 -31.17 4.72 -20.78
N GLN A 431 -32.22 5.10 -20.09
CA GLN A 431 -32.37 6.41 -19.46
C GLN A 431 -31.50 6.52 -18.18
N ASN A 432 -31.24 7.76 -17.78
CA ASN A 432 -30.48 8.08 -16.58
C ASN A 432 -31.11 7.43 -15.33
N SER A 433 -30.34 6.61 -14.61
CA SER A 433 -30.73 5.98 -13.37
C SER A 433 -29.87 6.48 -12.21
N LEU A 434 -30.47 6.69 -11.04
CA LEU A 434 -29.77 7.11 -9.84
C LEU A 434 -30.09 6.19 -8.67
N PHE A 435 -29.06 5.77 -7.93
CA PHE A 435 -29.18 5.04 -6.68
C PHE A 435 -28.84 5.95 -5.51
N VAL A 436 -29.76 6.09 -4.56
CA VAL A 436 -29.53 6.85 -3.32
C VAL A 436 -29.49 5.85 -2.17
N PRO A 437 -28.33 5.68 -1.53
CA PRO A 437 -28.18 4.80 -0.38
C PRO A 437 -28.75 5.45 0.89
N GLN A 438 -28.96 4.65 1.92
CA GLN A 438 -29.43 5.07 3.24
C GLN A 438 -28.59 6.21 3.86
N ARG A 439 -27.26 6.13 3.66
CA ARG A 439 -26.30 7.20 4.00
C ARG A 439 -25.65 7.67 2.71
N PRO A 440 -25.99 8.87 2.23
CA PRO A 440 -25.35 9.42 1.02
C PRO A 440 -23.87 9.67 1.25
N TYR A 441 -23.04 9.32 0.26
CA TYR A 441 -21.63 9.69 0.30
C TYR A 441 -21.50 11.21 0.06
N LEU A 442 -20.83 11.90 0.99
CA LEU A 442 -20.52 13.31 0.91
C LEU A 442 -19.01 13.49 0.76
N PRO A 443 -18.51 13.86 -0.44
CA PRO A 443 -17.08 14.08 -0.64
C PRO A 443 -16.58 15.28 0.16
N LEU A 444 -15.30 15.23 0.57
CA LEU A 444 -14.62 16.38 1.14
C LEU A 444 -14.53 17.49 0.09
N GLY A 445 -14.84 18.72 0.49
CA GLY A 445 -14.80 19.86 -0.44
C GLY A 445 -15.95 20.83 -0.25
N THR A 446 -16.26 21.61 -1.28
CA THR A 446 -17.34 22.59 -1.25
C THR A 446 -18.71 21.92 -1.22
N LEU A 447 -19.72 22.63 -0.66
CA LEU A 447 -21.11 22.15 -0.69
C LEU A 447 -21.59 21.96 -2.14
N THR A 448 -21.17 22.84 -3.05
CA THR A 448 -21.44 22.70 -4.48
C THR A 448 -20.93 21.36 -5.03
N ASN A 449 -19.68 20.98 -4.73
CA ASN A 449 -19.13 19.70 -5.17
C ASN A 449 -19.91 18.53 -4.58
N THR A 450 -20.34 18.67 -3.33
CA THR A 450 -21.17 17.70 -2.63
C THR A 450 -22.53 17.54 -3.28
N LEU A 451 -23.18 18.61 -3.69
CA LEU A 451 -24.47 18.60 -4.39
C LEU A 451 -24.37 17.99 -5.79
N LEU A 452 -23.33 18.35 -6.55
CA LEU A 452 -23.15 17.91 -7.94
C LEU A 452 -22.56 16.50 -8.09
N TYR A 453 -22.08 15.87 -7.02
CA TYR A 453 -21.52 14.51 -7.09
C TYR A 453 -22.54 13.50 -7.62
N PRO A 454 -22.16 12.60 -8.56
CA PRO A 454 -20.82 12.36 -9.10
C PRO A 454 -20.40 13.25 -10.28
N HIS A 455 -21.26 14.12 -10.78
CA HIS A 455 -21.03 15.00 -11.93
C HIS A 455 -20.54 16.36 -11.44
N LEU A 456 -19.21 16.51 -11.28
CA LEU A 456 -18.60 17.73 -10.71
C LEU A 456 -18.52 18.90 -11.71
N ASP A 457 -19.19 18.83 -12.86
CA ASP A 457 -19.14 19.88 -13.86
C ASP A 457 -20.03 21.06 -13.44
N ARG A 458 -19.41 22.10 -12.89
CA ARG A 458 -20.06 23.35 -12.49
C ARG A 458 -20.63 24.16 -13.66
N ASN A 459 -20.09 23.96 -14.87
CA ASN A 459 -20.39 24.83 -16.01
C ASN A 459 -21.84 24.69 -16.54
N GLY A 460 -22.58 23.67 -16.09
CA GLY A 460 -23.94 23.39 -16.53
C GLY A 460 -25.05 23.78 -15.54
N VAL A 461 -24.74 24.07 -14.24
CA VAL A 461 -25.77 24.32 -13.22
C VAL A 461 -25.61 25.71 -12.60
N PRO A 462 -26.53 26.66 -12.83
CA PRO A 462 -26.49 27.98 -12.23
C PRO A 462 -26.55 27.92 -10.69
N ALA A 463 -25.84 28.82 -9.99
CA ALA A 463 -25.85 28.89 -8.52
C ALA A 463 -27.28 29.07 -7.97
N GLU A 464 -28.13 29.85 -8.65
CA GLU A 464 -29.53 30.04 -8.29
C GLU A 464 -30.33 28.73 -8.29
N ARG A 465 -30.00 27.80 -9.20
CA ARG A 465 -30.64 26.48 -9.21
C ARG A 465 -30.20 25.64 -8.01
N LEU A 466 -28.93 25.72 -7.60
CA LEU A 466 -28.43 25.03 -6.42
C LEU A 466 -29.10 25.57 -5.15
N LYS A 467 -29.20 26.90 -5.03
CA LYS A 467 -29.90 27.57 -3.94
C LYS A 467 -31.38 27.18 -3.88
N SER A 468 -32.07 27.24 -5.00
CA SER A 468 -33.50 26.83 -5.09
C SER A 468 -33.71 25.40 -4.62
N VAL A 469 -32.86 24.45 -5.04
CA VAL A 469 -32.99 23.04 -4.66
C VAL A 469 -32.71 22.83 -3.17
N LEU A 470 -31.75 23.55 -2.58
CA LEU A 470 -31.51 23.51 -1.12
C LEU A 470 -32.75 23.97 -0.34
N THR A 471 -33.38 25.05 -0.77
CA THR A 471 -34.64 25.55 -0.17
C THR A 471 -35.79 24.55 -0.34
N GLU A 472 -35.93 23.93 -1.52
CA GLU A 472 -36.98 22.93 -1.76
C GLU A 472 -36.89 21.72 -0.80
N VAL A 473 -35.66 21.31 -0.44
CA VAL A 473 -35.44 20.19 0.50
C VAL A 473 -35.30 20.66 1.96
N GLY A 474 -35.51 21.96 2.26
CA GLY A 474 -35.48 22.53 3.60
C GLY A 474 -34.08 22.63 4.20
N LEU A 475 -33.09 22.88 3.37
CA LEU A 475 -31.70 23.19 3.78
C LEU A 475 -31.36 24.66 3.56
N ASP A 476 -32.30 25.55 3.93
CA ASP A 476 -32.20 27.02 3.75
C ASP A 476 -30.95 27.59 4.40
N GLY A 477 -30.58 27.08 5.57
CA GLY A 477 -29.38 27.52 6.31
C GLY A 477 -28.05 27.27 5.57
N LEU A 478 -28.04 26.46 4.52
CA LEU A 478 -26.83 26.14 3.75
C LEU A 478 -26.73 26.90 2.41
N VAL A 479 -27.73 27.73 2.09
CA VAL A 479 -27.83 28.41 0.79
C VAL A 479 -26.66 29.35 0.52
N GLU A 480 -26.16 30.03 1.56
CA GLU A 480 -25.00 30.92 1.43
C GLU A 480 -23.64 30.22 1.60
N GLU A 481 -23.64 28.91 1.87
CA GLU A 481 -22.43 28.15 2.14
C GLU A 481 -21.97 27.28 0.94
N LEU A 482 -22.45 27.54 -0.27
CA LEU A 482 -22.16 26.75 -1.46
C LEU A 482 -20.66 26.56 -1.75
N ASP A 483 -19.84 27.57 -1.44
CA ASP A 483 -18.40 27.58 -1.69
C ASP A 483 -17.56 27.25 -0.44
N VAL A 484 -18.20 27.01 0.72
CA VAL A 484 -17.52 26.63 1.95
C VAL A 484 -16.97 25.21 1.81
N VAL A 485 -15.69 25.06 2.15
CA VAL A 485 -14.99 23.76 2.17
C VAL A 485 -15.09 23.17 3.57
N GLU A 486 -15.77 22.05 3.70
CA GLU A 486 -16.04 21.45 5.01
C GLU A 486 -16.13 19.91 4.91
N ASN A 487 -16.08 19.23 6.05
CA ASN A 487 -16.45 17.81 6.17
C ASN A 487 -17.97 17.70 6.43
N TRP A 488 -18.73 17.79 5.37
CA TRP A 488 -20.19 17.80 5.41
C TRP A 488 -20.79 16.54 6.05
N SER A 489 -20.11 15.40 5.97
CA SER A 489 -20.58 14.15 6.58
C SER A 489 -20.53 14.16 8.12
N GLN A 490 -19.66 14.97 8.71
CA GLN A 490 -19.56 15.15 10.17
C GLN A 490 -20.38 16.34 10.67
N ARG A 491 -20.55 17.38 9.83
CA ARG A 491 -21.29 18.59 10.21
C ARG A 491 -22.81 18.41 10.14
N LEU A 492 -23.29 17.67 9.13
CA LEU A 492 -24.72 17.48 8.90
C LEU A 492 -25.27 16.27 9.67
N SER A 493 -26.42 16.44 10.30
CA SER A 493 -27.20 15.33 10.85
C SER A 493 -27.61 14.33 9.76
N LEU A 494 -27.95 13.08 10.12
CA LEU A 494 -28.37 12.07 9.15
C LEU A 494 -29.56 12.54 8.30
N GLY A 495 -30.55 13.23 8.92
CA GLY A 495 -31.70 13.76 8.22
C GLY A 495 -31.32 14.84 7.19
N GLU A 496 -30.39 15.74 7.50
CA GLU A 496 -29.86 16.74 6.55
C GLU A 496 -29.07 16.08 5.42
N GLN A 497 -28.26 15.06 5.72
CA GLN A 497 -27.54 14.29 4.70
C GLN A 497 -28.53 13.60 3.74
N GLN A 498 -29.64 13.03 4.26
CA GLN A 498 -30.68 12.42 3.45
C GLN A 498 -31.41 13.45 2.59
N ARG A 499 -31.76 14.62 3.12
CA ARG A 499 -32.35 15.74 2.35
C ARG A 499 -31.40 16.20 1.24
N LEU A 500 -30.09 16.26 1.51
CA LEU A 500 -29.08 16.57 0.50
C LEU A 500 -29.00 15.47 -0.59
N GLY A 501 -29.24 14.19 -0.24
CA GLY A 501 -29.42 13.11 -1.20
C GLY A 501 -30.61 13.37 -2.14
N PHE A 502 -31.74 13.84 -1.62
CA PHE A 502 -32.88 14.26 -2.44
C PHE A 502 -32.59 15.49 -3.30
N ALA A 503 -31.80 16.45 -2.81
CA ALA A 503 -31.34 17.59 -3.60
C ALA A 503 -30.59 17.12 -4.86
N ARG A 504 -29.72 16.11 -4.74
CA ARG A 504 -29.04 15.49 -5.89
C ARG A 504 -30.02 14.85 -6.88
N VAL A 505 -31.07 14.18 -6.39
CA VAL A 505 -32.12 13.63 -7.25
C VAL A 505 -32.82 14.71 -8.05
N LEU A 506 -33.14 15.84 -7.42
CA LEU A 506 -33.81 16.99 -8.07
C LEU A 506 -32.90 17.66 -9.12
N LEU A 507 -31.61 17.68 -8.91
CA LEU A 507 -30.63 18.20 -9.87
C LEU A 507 -30.42 17.24 -11.05
N ALA A 508 -30.31 15.94 -10.77
CA ALA A 508 -30.02 14.91 -11.78
C ALA A 508 -31.25 14.55 -12.63
N SER A 509 -32.46 14.75 -12.11
CA SER A 509 -33.75 14.42 -12.77
C SER A 509 -33.75 13.02 -13.41
N PRO A 510 -33.47 11.93 -12.65
CA PRO A 510 -33.35 10.58 -13.22
C PRO A 510 -34.69 10.01 -13.63
N ALA A 511 -34.71 9.25 -14.71
CA ALA A 511 -35.92 8.53 -15.14
C ALA A 511 -36.22 7.30 -14.29
N LEU A 512 -35.18 6.72 -13.67
CA LEU A 512 -35.26 5.57 -12.77
C LEU A 512 -34.52 5.90 -11.48
N LEU A 513 -35.20 5.73 -10.36
CA LEU A 513 -34.69 6.09 -9.04
C LEU A 513 -34.78 4.88 -8.07
N PHE A 514 -33.65 4.52 -7.51
CA PHE A 514 -33.55 3.52 -6.45
C PHE A 514 -33.31 4.21 -5.11
N LEU A 515 -34.17 3.99 -4.13
CA LEU A 515 -34.13 4.60 -2.79
C LEU A 515 -34.01 3.52 -1.71
N ASP A 516 -32.82 3.43 -1.09
CA ASP A 516 -32.56 2.42 -0.04
C ASP A 516 -32.65 3.08 1.35
N GLU A 517 -33.82 3.00 2.01
CA GLU A 517 -34.11 3.57 3.34
C GLU A 517 -33.72 5.05 3.51
N VAL A 518 -33.84 5.83 2.43
CA VAL A 518 -33.34 7.21 2.34
C VAL A 518 -34.07 8.23 3.23
N THR A 519 -35.15 7.85 3.90
CA THR A 519 -35.96 8.69 4.80
C THR A 519 -35.93 8.20 6.24
N SER A 520 -35.06 7.22 6.56
CA SER A 520 -35.00 6.63 7.91
C SER A 520 -34.63 7.62 9.02
N GLY A 521 -33.87 8.68 8.70
CA GLY A 521 -33.48 9.76 9.60
C GLY A 521 -34.41 10.98 9.59
N LEU A 522 -35.52 10.94 8.84
CA LEU A 522 -36.48 12.03 8.72
C LEU A 522 -37.74 11.75 9.53
N ASP A 523 -38.47 12.78 9.88
CA ASP A 523 -39.83 12.69 10.40
C ASP A 523 -40.84 12.39 9.27
N GLU A 524 -42.07 11.99 9.62
CA GLU A 524 -43.10 11.63 8.66
C GLU A 524 -43.53 12.82 7.76
N PRO A 525 -43.66 14.06 8.26
CA PRO A 525 -43.97 15.21 7.43
C PRO A 525 -42.92 15.48 6.33
N TRP A 526 -41.62 15.40 6.68
CA TRP A 526 -40.56 15.55 5.69
C TRP A 526 -40.51 14.39 4.70
N GLU A 527 -40.71 13.15 5.17
CA GLU A 527 -40.84 11.99 4.29
C GLU A 527 -41.93 12.21 3.24
N ALA A 528 -43.14 12.53 3.69
CA ALA A 528 -44.28 12.79 2.78
C ALA A 528 -44.00 13.94 1.82
N ARG A 529 -43.40 15.03 2.28
CA ARG A 529 -43.06 16.20 1.47
C ARG A 529 -42.06 15.84 0.34
N LEU A 530 -41.01 15.11 0.65
CA LEU A 530 -39.97 14.74 -0.33
C LEU A 530 -40.50 13.78 -1.40
N TYR A 531 -41.29 12.77 -1.02
CA TYR A 531 -41.93 11.89 -2.01
C TYR A 531 -42.98 12.62 -2.85
N SER A 532 -43.77 13.51 -2.27
CA SER A 532 -44.71 14.36 -3.01
C SER A 532 -44.00 15.28 -3.98
N LEU A 533 -42.86 15.84 -3.60
CA LEU A 533 -42.02 16.65 -4.44
C LEU A 533 -41.50 15.87 -5.67
N LEU A 534 -41.09 14.63 -5.49
CA LEU A 534 -40.68 13.76 -6.61
C LEU A 534 -41.83 13.46 -7.56
N ARG A 535 -43.01 13.19 -7.02
CA ARG A 535 -44.19 12.84 -7.83
C ARG A 535 -44.80 14.03 -8.58
N SER A 536 -44.62 15.24 -8.08
CA SER A 536 -45.11 16.49 -8.73
C SER A 536 -44.25 16.93 -9.92
N ARG A 537 -43.07 16.33 -10.14
CA ARG A 537 -42.18 16.72 -11.24
C ARG A 537 -42.66 16.23 -12.60
N SER A 538 -42.48 17.06 -13.61
CA SER A 538 -42.85 16.77 -15.00
C SER A 538 -42.14 15.54 -15.58
N TRP A 539 -40.91 15.25 -15.13
CA TRP A 539 -40.12 14.10 -15.56
C TRP A 539 -40.53 12.77 -14.92
N ARG A 540 -41.41 12.78 -13.93
CA ARG A 540 -42.09 11.66 -13.25
C ARG A 540 -41.28 10.35 -13.25
N PRO A 541 -40.31 10.15 -12.30
CA PRO A 541 -39.42 8.99 -12.29
C PRO A 541 -40.19 7.71 -11.97
N THR A 542 -39.71 6.58 -12.48
CA THR A 542 -40.03 5.28 -11.89
C THR A 542 -39.24 5.14 -10.60
N VAL A 543 -39.91 4.96 -9.47
CA VAL A 543 -39.30 4.93 -8.14
C VAL A 543 -39.38 3.54 -7.55
N ILE A 544 -38.26 2.98 -7.11
CA ILE A 544 -38.18 1.71 -6.41
C ILE A 544 -37.56 1.99 -5.04
N SER A 545 -38.39 1.91 -3.99
CA SER A 545 -38.01 2.27 -2.63
C SER A 545 -37.97 1.05 -1.71
N VAL A 546 -37.03 1.05 -0.80
CA VAL A 546 -37.05 0.19 0.39
C VAL A 546 -37.32 1.06 1.60
N GLY A 547 -38.22 0.61 2.48
CA GLY A 547 -38.54 1.28 3.72
C GLY A 547 -39.37 0.44 4.64
N HIS A 548 -39.44 0.83 5.92
CA HIS A 548 -40.13 0.08 6.99
C HIS A 548 -41.37 0.79 7.55
N ARG A 549 -41.58 2.06 7.22
CA ARG A 549 -42.68 2.86 7.78
C ARG A 549 -43.99 2.61 7.02
N SER A 550 -45.07 2.54 7.74
CA SER A 550 -46.41 2.36 7.18
C SER A 550 -46.86 3.56 6.34
N THR A 551 -46.33 4.75 6.61
CA THR A 551 -46.57 5.98 5.84
C THR A 551 -46.16 5.85 4.36
N LEU A 552 -45.11 5.09 4.08
CA LEU A 552 -44.65 4.83 2.71
C LEU A 552 -45.67 4.07 1.85
N LEU A 553 -46.52 3.24 2.47
CA LEU A 553 -47.58 2.51 1.73
C LEU A 553 -48.53 3.46 0.99
N ARG A 554 -48.78 4.66 1.54
CA ARG A 554 -49.66 5.67 0.93
C ARG A 554 -48.97 6.49 -0.15
N LEU A 555 -47.66 6.46 -0.19
CA LEU A 555 -46.83 7.25 -1.10
C LEU A 555 -46.39 6.46 -2.34
N HIS A 556 -46.69 5.15 -2.39
CA HIS A 556 -46.35 4.24 -3.46
C HIS A 556 -47.62 3.64 -4.12
N ASP A 557 -47.51 3.35 -5.42
CA ASP A 557 -48.59 2.80 -6.22
C ASP A 557 -48.72 1.28 -6.05
N GLN A 558 -47.59 0.58 -5.79
CA GLN A 558 -47.52 -0.86 -5.61
C GLN A 558 -46.62 -1.25 -4.44
N VAL A 559 -46.90 -2.43 -3.88
CA VAL A 559 -46.04 -3.07 -2.85
C VAL A 559 -45.50 -4.38 -3.41
N PHE A 560 -44.21 -4.55 -3.34
CA PHE A 560 -43.51 -5.76 -3.76
C PHE A 560 -42.94 -6.48 -2.54
N ASP A 561 -43.56 -7.58 -2.15
CA ASP A 561 -43.19 -8.36 -0.96
C ASP A 561 -42.14 -9.42 -1.32
N LEU A 562 -40.94 -9.30 -0.76
CA LEU A 562 -39.82 -10.21 -0.96
C LEU A 562 -39.93 -11.52 -0.20
N THR A 563 -40.84 -11.65 0.79
CA THR A 563 -40.99 -12.89 1.58
C THR A 563 -41.31 -14.10 0.71
N ARG A 564 -41.97 -13.89 -0.43
CA ARG A 564 -42.35 -14.92 -1.40
C ARG A 564 -41.17 -15.55 -2.14
N PHE A 565 -40.00 -14.93 -2.10
CA PHE A 565 -38.81 -15.31 -2.88
C PHE A 565 -37.69 -15.84 -2.00
N ILE A 566 -37.92 -15.92 -0.67
CA ILE A 566 -36.95 -16.50 0.26
C ILE A 566 -36.90 -18.02 0.01
N PRO A 567 -35.71 -18.59 -0.25
CA PRO A 567 -35.59 -20.02 -0.41
C PRO A 567 -36.03 -20.73 0.87
N LEU A 568 -36.87 -21.75 0.72
CA LEU A 568 -37.18 -22.67 1.83
C LEU A 568 -35.82 -23.26 2.24
N ARG A 569 -35.31 -22.86 3.39
CA ARG A 569 -34.21 -23.59 4.01
C ARG A 569 -34.70 -25.00 4.24
N ASP A 570 -34.03 -26.02 3.70
CA ASP A 570 -34.14 -27.38 4.18
C ASP A 570 -34.00 -27.29 5.71
N GLN A 571 -35.09 -27.50 6.40
CA GLN A 571 -35.07 -27.66 7.83
C GLN A 571 -34.24 -28.91 8.07
N VAL A 572 -32.95 -28.72 8.34
CA VAL A 572 -32.18 -29.72 9.07
C VAL A 572 -32.88 -29.79 10.42
N VAL A 573 -33.82 -30.72 10.50
CA VAL A 573 -34.42 -31.16 11.76
C VAL A 573 -33.25 -31.72 12.56
N THR A 574 -32.63 -30.88 13.36
CA THR A 574 -31.76 -31.36 14.45
C THR A 574 -32.68 -32.17 15.34
N PRO A 575 -32.50 -33.50 15.42
CA PRO A 575 -33.28 -34.29 16.36
C PRO A 575 -33.00 -33.70 17.75
N LEU A 576 -34.09 -33.37 18.44
CA LEU A 576 -34.04 -32.99 19.85
C LEU A 576 -33.18 -34.04 20.58
N PRO A 577 -32.20 -33.64 21.39
CA PRO A 577 -31.46 -34.57 22.22
C PRO A 577 -32.49 -35.28 23.11
N SER A 578 -32.54 -36.60 22.97
CA SER A 578 -33.30 -37.46 23.86
C SER A 578 -32.99 -37.14 25.32
N PRO A 579 -33.97 -37.08 26.23
CA PRO A 579 -33.70 -36.79 27.63
C PRO A 579 -32.77 -37.86 28.18
N LEU A 580 -31.56 -37.48 28.53
CA LEU A 580 -30.62 -38.31 29.26
C LEU A 580 -31.22 -38.67 30.60
N SER A 581 -31.62 -39.93 30.74
CA SER A 581 -31.86 -40.59 32.01
C SER A 581 -30.55 -40.70 32.78
N THR A 582 -30.31 -39.78 33.67
CA THR A 582 -29.23 -39.88 34.65
C THR A 582 -29.72 -40.61 35.89
N PRO A 583 -29.12 -41.73 36.30
CA PRO A 583 -29.27 -42.20 37.66
C PRO A 583 -28.37 -41.37 38.59
N ILE A 584 -29.00 -40.80 39.60
CA ILE A 584 -28.34 -40.19 40.74
C ILE A 584 -27.60 -41.30 41.51
N ALA A 585 -26.27 -41.25 41.51
CA ALA A 585 -25.47 -42.01 42.45
C ALA A 585 -24.92 -41.05 43.52
N LEU A 586 -25.50 -41.15 44.69
CA LEU A 586 -24.96 -40.63 45.95
C LEU A 586 -23.77 -41.50 46.41
N ALA A 587 -22.60 -40.89 46.56
CA ALA A 587 -21.53 -41.28 47.46
C ALA A 587 -20.56 -40.08 47.53
N GLY A 588 -20.29 -39.41 48.58
CA GLY A 588 -19.89 -39.85 49.94
C GLY A 588 -18.42 -39.61 50.06
N SER A 589 -18.04 -38.53 50.78
CA SER A 589 -16.84 -38.31 51.62
C SER A 589 -15.43 -38.74 51.10
N PHE A 590 -14.54 -37.83 50.84
CA PHE A 590 -13.40 -37.42 51.69
C PHE A 590 -12.74 -36.20 51.06
#